data_83fd24d42ce36d3924f858645fa93d94
#
_entry.id   83fd24d42ce36d3924f858645fa93d94
#
_cell.length_a   1.000
_cell.length_b   1.000
_cell.length_c   1.000
_cell.angle_alpha   90.00
_cell.angle_beta   90.00
_cell.angle_gamma   90.00
#
_symmetry.space_group_name_H-M   'P 1'
#
loop_
_entity.id
_entity.type
_entity.pdbx_description
1 polymer ?
#
loop_
_entity_poly.entity_id
_entity_poly.type
_entity_poly.pdbx_seq_one_letter_code
_entity_poly.pdbx_strand_id
1 'polypeptide(L)'
;MIVLSSFLIVDKKWLYKIRIGVKQMQHSKKLLCLVLFTFVSFMSVSCGSDNPYVSETHNSKITHAETSTISLMTSWGGVDSKAGCLTDLLDKFENENPSIKVSNQSIFGDEYLPTLKTRFASGNEPDVFGLWPCSDIKFMIRANKLADLTDVLKNDSAWMESFNGNYFDLTTYNNRIFGIPFELVFEGMFINKDLFQQFGVKVPQNYQELKNAINIFNKHNITPIAYNATAEGSYIYQNMIASLGGNEGVEKFIVNNKINKCYIDAMKYMKELYEMHAFPDDLISITSEERNNLFIKKQAAMIVQGSWFAAYFGKFDKTVEMIPFPSMGNGSSKIPAGLGGGTFYISKSAWSTPGGKENTLKLMKFLTSKETSDYLYKESGLFSTLNISMETPYNALAKQSIGVYEKTPEQNRCAIPDHVIDRSTWEKVIVKEFPSYLDNKISAEEIWEEALNKLQ
;
A
#
# COMPACT_ATOMS: atom_id res chain seq x y z
N MET A 1 53.25 3.80 26.76
CA MET A 1 53.76 3.07 25.56
C MET A 1 53.23 1.67 25.62
N ILE A 2 52.34 1.31 24.78
CA ILE A 2 51.59 0.10 24.45
C ILE A 2 50.09 0.45 24.32
N VAL A 3 49.74 0.98 23.17
CA VAL A 3 48.42 0.86 22.52
C VAL A 3 48.70 0.95 21.04
N LEU A 4 48.57 -0.15 20.33
CA LEU A 4 48.42 -0.24 18.85
C LEU A 4 48.70 -1.69 18.42
N SER A 5 47.72 -2.56 18.47
CA SER A 5 47.68 -3.75 17.60
C SER A 5 46.35 -4.50 17.78
N SER A 6 45.28 -4.02 17.19
CA SER A 6 44.05 -4.79 17.00
C SER A 6 43.21 -4.22 15.83
N PHE A 7 43.86 -4.21 14.64
CA PHE A 7 43.09 -4.06 13.38
C PHE A 7 43.70 -4.98 12.33
N LEU A 8 42.82 -5.68 11.60
CA LEU A 8 43.05 -6.56 10.46
C LEU A 8 43.20 -8.06 10.77
N ILE A 9 42.10 -8.70 11.14
CA ILE A 9 41.86 -10.07 10.71
C ILE A 9 40.63 -10.02 9.79
N VAL A 10 40.81 -9.63 8.52
CA VAL A 10 39.86 -9.87 7.46
C VAL A 10 39.92 -11.37 7.13
N ASP A 11 38.83 -12.08 7.38
CA ASP A 11 38.73 -13.52 7.22
C ASP A 11 39.08 -13.90 5.76
N LYS A 12 40.18 -14.64 5.58
CA LYS A 12 40.66 -15.15 4.29
C LYS A 12 39.57 -15.98 3.56
N LYS A 13 38.61 -16.55 4.27
CA LYS A 13 37.43 -17.25 3.70
C LYS A 13 36.47 -16.33 2.95
N TRP A 14 36.35 -15.08 3.39
CA TRP A 14 35.48 -14.09 2.73
C TRP A 14 36.09 -13.62 1.40
N LEU A 15 37.38 -13.33 1.37
CA LEU A 15 38.11 -13.00 0.14
C LEU A 15 38.15 -14.16 -0.87
N TYR A 16 38.16 -15.40 -0.40
CA TYR A 16 38.12 -16.58 -1.27
C TYR A 16 36.72 -16.74 -1.92
N LYS A 17 35.64 -16.50 -1.20
CA LYS A 17 34.26 -16.51 -1.76
C LYS A 17 34.02 -15.43 -2.82
N ILE A 18 34.54 -14.23 -2.61
CA ILE A 18 34.46 -13.14 -3.61
C ILE A 18 35.24 -13.53 -4.89
N ARG A 19 36.40 -14.13 -4.75
CA ARG A 19 37.26 -14.55 -5.90
C ARG A 19 36.60 -15.66 -6.74
N ILE A 20 35.83 -16.57 -6.11
CA ILE A 20 35.07 -17.62 -6.82
C ILE A 20 33.85 -16.99 -7.54
N GLY A 21 33.13 -16.06 -6.91
CA GLY A 21 31.98 -15.38 -7.51
C GLY A 21 32.37 -14.56 -8.77
N VAL A 22 33.50 -13.85 -8.72
CA VAL A 22 34.03 -13.07 -9.87
C VAL A 22 34.48 -13.98 -11.02
N LYS A 23 35.09 -15.16 -10.72
CA LYS A 23 35.45 -16.15 -11.76
C LYS A 23 34.24 -16.77 -12.43
N GLN A 24 33.17 -17.08 -11.67
CA GLN A 24 31.92 -17.61 -12.25
C GLN A 24 31.22 -16.58 -13.16
N MET A 25 31.22 -15.29 -12.78
CA MET A 25 30.66 -14.23 -13.61
C MET A 25 31.45 -14.01 -14.91
N GLN A 26 32.78 -14.19 -14.95
CA GLN A 26 33.57 -14.09 -16.17
C GLN A 26 33.36 -15.29 -17.10
N HIS A 27 33.09 -16.49 -16.58
CA HIS A 27 32.77 -17.67 -17.40
C HIS A 27 31.38 -17.56 -18.03
N SER A 28 30.38 -17.00 -17.32
CA SER A 28 29.03 -16.84 -17.87
C SER A 28 29.00 -15.78 -19.03
N LYS A 29 29.78 -14.72 -18.93
CA LYS A 29 29.91 -13.72 -20.03
C LYS A 29 30.59 -14.29 -21.28
N LYS A 30 31.58 -15.19 -21.14
CA LYS A 30 32.22 -15.85 -22.27
C LYS A 30 31.29 -16.89 -22.94
N LEU A 31 30.45 -17.57 -22.18
CA LEU A 31 29.46 -18.52 -22.71
C LEU A 31 28.33 -17.79 -23.48
N LEU A 32 27.92 -16.61 -23.00
CA LEU A 32 26.90 -15.80 -23.67
C LEU A 32 27.39 -15.24 -25.03
N CYS A 33 28.67 -14.86 -25.14
CA CYS A 33 29.26 -14.42 -26.41
C CYS A 33 29.42 -15.58 -27.43
N LEU A 34 29.61 -16.82 -26.98
CA LEU A 34 29.74 -17.97 -27.87
C LEU A 34 28.39 -18.41 -28.49
N VAL A 35 27.28 -18.26 -27.72
CA VAL A 35 25.93 -18.58 -28.19
C VAL A 35 25.40 -17.55 -29.21
N LEU A 36 25.82 -16.29 -29.11
CA LEU A 36 25.44 -15.24 -30.07
C LEU A 36 26.15 -15.35 -31.42
N PHE A 37 27.30 -16.02 -31.50
CA PHE A 37 28.05 -16.20 -32.76
C PHE A 37 27.57 -17.38 -33.61
N THR A 38 26.82 -18.34 -33.06
CA THR A 38 26.31 -19.52 -33.77
C THR A 38 24.93 -19.30 -34.41
N PHE A 39 24.25 -18.18 -34.20
CA PHE A 39 22.90 -17.92 -34.69
C PHE A 39 22.90 -17.07 -36.01
N VAL A 40 24.05 -16.60 -36.50
CA VAL A 40 24.14 -15.73 -37.72
C VAL A 40 24.49 -16.50 -38.98
N SER A 41 24.75 -17.83 -38.95
CA SER A 41 25.27 -18.57 -40.10
C SER A 41 24.28 -19.50 -40.82
N PHE A 42 22.97 -19.33 -40.64
CA PHE A 42 21.98 -20.17 -41.32
C PHE A 42 20.88 -19.35 -42.03
N MET A 43 21.28 -18.42 -42.92
CA MET A 43 20.36 -17.90 -43.93
C MET A 43 21.11 -17.67 -45.24
N SER A 44 21.20 -18.69 -46.05
CA SER A 44 21.23 -18.53 -47.49
C SER A 44 21.10 -19.89 -48.20
N VAL A 45 20.33 -19.85 -49.26
CA VAL A 45 20.19 -20.83 -50.34
C VAL A 45 19.04 -21.84 -50.20
N SER A 46 17.94 -21.56 -50.90
CA SER A 46 17.39 -22.47 -51.91
C SER A 46 16.51 -21.72 -52.89
N CYS A 47 16.96 -21.66 -54.15
CA CYS A 47 16.17 -21.36 -55.33
C CYS A 47 15.61 -22.65 -55.94
N GLY A 48 14.33 -22.59 -56.34
CA GLY A 48 13.89 -23.15 -57.64
C GLY A 48 13.38 -24.59 -57.66
N SER A 49 12.05 -24.76 -57.91
CA SER A 49 11.56 -25.43 -59.13
C SER A 49 10.02 -25.47 -59.12
N ASP A 50 9.43 -25.04 -60.21
CA ASP A 50 8.00 -25.09 -60.51
C ASP A 50 7.49 -26.52 -60.62
N ASN A 51 6.27 -26.77 -60.08
CA ASN A 51 5.31 -27.72 -60.68
C ASN A 51 3.88 -27.41 -60.24
N PRO A 52 2.91 -27.30 -61.14
CA PRO A 52 1.55 -26.94 -60.85
C PRO A 52 0.69 -28.15 -60.56
N TYR A 53 0.20 -28.28 -59.31
CA TYR A 53 -0.97 -29.09 -59.01
C TYR A 53 -1.98 -28.26 -58.26
N VAL A 54 -3.09 -27.98 -58.93
CA VAL A 54 -4.29 -27.36 -58.35
C VAL A 54 -4.93 -28.43 -57.45
N SER A 55 -4.98 -28.17 -56.15
CA SER A 55 -5.93 -28.77 -55.22
C SER A 55 -6.66 -27.66 -54.51
N GLU A 56 -7.96 -27.58 -54.77
CA GLU A 56 -8.88 -26.74 -54.02
C GLU A 56 -8.91 -27.23 -52.56
N THR A 57 -8.21 -26.54 -51.70
CA THR A 57 -8.39 -26.68 -50.25
C THR A 57 -9.24 -25.51 -49.75
N HIS A 58 -10.42 -25.86 -49.21
CA HIS A 58 -11.23 -24.94 -48.43
C HIS A 58 -10.38 -24.26 -47.37
N ASN A 59 -10.04 -23.02 -47.63
CA ASN A 59 -9.40 -22.15 -46.69
C ASN A 59 -10.47 -21.69 -45.70
N SER A 60 -10.76 -22.50 -44.68
CA SER A 60 -11.38 -21.98 -43.46
C SER A 60 -10.36 -21.00 -42.86
N LYS A 61 -10.56 -19.70 -43.08
CA LYS A 61 -9.91 -18.65 -42.31
C LYS A 61 -10.23 -18.88 -40.85
N ILE A 62 -9.36 -19.60 -40.15
CA ILE A 62 -9.29 -19.49 -38.70
C ILE A 62 -8.81 -18.07 -38.43
N THR A 63 -9.73 -17.14 -38.29
CA THR A 63 -9.44 -15.82 -37.72
C THR A 63 -9.03 -16.10 -36.28
N HIS A 64 -7.72 -16.18 -36.04
CA HIS A 64 -7.21 -16.00 -34.69
C HIS A 64 -7.72 -14.63 -34.24
N ALA A 65 -8.67 -14.61 -33.32
CA ALA A 65 -9.07 -13.38 -32.67
C ALA A 65 -7.79 -12.78 -32.08
N GLU A 66 -7.40 -11.58 -32.50
CA GLU A 66 -6.26 -10.89 -31.93
C GLU A 66 -6.46 -10.79 -30.42
N THR A 67 -5.57 -11.41 -29.67
CA THR A 67 -5.59 -11.36 -28.20
C THR A 67 -5.16 -9.97 -27.76
N SER A 68 -6.05 -9.26 -27.06
CA SER A 68 -5.75 -7.97 -26.45
C SER A 68 -5.05 -8.18 -25.11
N THR A 69 -4.03 -7.38 -24.81
CA THR A 69 -3.35 -7.43 -23.51
C THR A 69 -3.64 -6.14 -22.74
N ILE A 70 -4.08 -6.27 -21.47
CA ILE A 70 -4.27 -5.18 -20.51
C ILE A 70 -3.12 -5.23 -19.53
N SER A 71 -2.42 -4.12 -19.31
CA SER A 71 -1.47 -3.99 -18.20
C SER A 71 -2.19 -3.54 -16.93
N LEU A 72 -2.00 -4.31 -15.85
CA LEU A 72 -2.54 -4.00 -14.52
C LEU A 72 -1.40 -3.76 -13.54
N MET A 73 -1.49 -2.70 -12.73
CA MET A 73 -0.52 -2.41 -11.68
C MET A 73 -1.22 -1.99 -10.39
N THR A 74 -0.96 -2.70 -9.31
CA THR A 74 -1.49 -2.42 -7.97
C THR A 74 -0.40 -2.56 -6.91
N SER A 75 -0.67 -2.13 -5.69
CA SER A 75 0.18 -2.42 -4.52
C SER A 75 0.06 -3.87 -4.02
N TRP A 76 -0.83 -4.68 -4.62
CA TRP A 76 -1.09 -6.08 -4.24
C TRP A 76 -0.12 -7.04 -4.95
N GLY A 77 1.19 -6.80 -4.82
CA GLY A 77 2.24 -7.62 -5.42
C GLY A 77 3.17 -8.25 -4.38
N GLY A 78 4.10 -9.07 -4.82
CA GLY A 78 5.15 -9.65 -3.97
C GLY A 78 4.59 -10.41 -2.77
N VAL A 79 4.89 -9.93 -1.56
CA VAL A 79 4.48 -10.55 -0.28
C VAL A 79 3.18 -9.97 0.30
N ASP A 80 2.47 -9.08 -0.43
CA ASP A 80 1.16 -8.61 -0.01
C ASP A 80 0.17 -9.77 0.13
N SER A 81 -0.68 -9.73 1.15
CA SER A 81 -1.67 -10.78 1.43
C SER A 81 -2.67 -11.01 0.29
N LYS A 82 -2.86 -10.02 -0.57
CA LYS A 82 -3.77 -10.06 -1.72
C LYS A 82 -3.09 -10.53 -3.01
N ALA A 83 -1.75 -10.70 -3.03
CA ALA A 83 -1.01 -11.02 -4.25
C ALA A 83 -1.43 -12.35 -4.87
N GLY A 84 -1.55 -13.40 -4.06
CA GLY A 84 -2.05 -14.72 -4.50
C GLY A 84 -3.49 -14.65 -4.99
N CYS A 85 -4.35 -13.97 -4.22
CA CYS A 85 -5.75 -13.78 -4.60
C CYS A 85 -5.91 -13.02 -5.93
N LEU A 86 -5.08 -12.00 -6.16
CA LEU A 86 -5.08 -11.28 -7.42
C LEU A 86 -4.71 -12.19 -8.59
N THR A 87 -3.70 -13.05 -8.42
CA THR A 87 -3.31 -14.02 -9.45
C THR A 87 -4.47 -14.94 -9.79
N ASP A 88 -5.11 -15.55 -8.80
CA ASP A 88 -6.25 -16.46 -9.00
C ASP A 88 -7.44 -15.75 -9.69
N LEU A 89 -7.70 -14.50 -9.32
CA LEU A 89 -8.76 -13.69 -9.94
C LEU A 89 -8.43 -13.37 -11.40
N LEU A 90 -7.18 -13.05 -11.72
CA LEU A 90 -6.78 -12.76 -13.09
C LEU A 90 -6.83 -14.01 -13.96
N ASP A 91 -6.40 -15.16 -13.46
CA ASP A 91 -6.54 -16.45 -14.15
C ASP A 91 -8.01 -16.78 -14.43
N LYS A 92 -8.90 -16.55 -13.46
CA LYS A 92 -10.35 -16.70 -13.65
C LYS A 92 -10.87 -15.74 -14.72
N PHE A 93 -10.50 -14.45 -14.64
CA PHE A 93 -10.91 -13.45 -15.64
C PHE A 93 -10.48 -13.84 -17.05
N GLU A 94 -9.24 -14.29 -17.24
CA GLU A 94 -8.72 -14.70 -18.55
C GLU A 94 -9.44 -15.96 -19.08
N ASN A 95 -9.76 -16.91 -18.21
CA ASN A 95 -10.53 -18.11 -18.60
C ASN A 95 -11.96 -17.75 -19.06
N GLU A 96 -12.60 -16.78 -18.43
CA GLU A 96 -13.92 -16.26 -18.83
C GLU A 96 -13.85 -15.34 -20.06
N ASN A 97 -12.67 -14.79 -20.36
CA ASN A 97 -12.44 -13.84 -21.46
C ASN A 97 -11.22 -14.24 -22.31
N PRO A 98 -11.26 -15.34 -23.10
CA PRO A 98 -10.08 -15.89 -23.76
C PRO A 98 -9.37 -14.96 -24.77
N SER A 99 -10.07 -13.90 -25.23
CA SER A 99 -9.51 -12.87 -26.10
C SER A 99 -8.77 -11.75 -25.37
N ILE A 100 -8.76 -11.77 -24.00
CA ILE A 100 -8.10 -10.75 -23.19
C ILE A 100 -7.06 -11.43 -22.30
N LYS A 101 -5.84 -10.88 -22.30
CA LYS A 101 -4.78 -11.24 -21.37
C LYS A 101 -4.49 -10.08 -20.43
N VAL A 102 -4.08 -10.37 -19.20
CA VAL A 102 -3.73 -9.36 -18.21
C VAL A 102 -2.27 -9.51 -17.81
N SER A 103 -1.46 -8.50 -18.16
CA SER A 103 -0.08 -8.40 -17.70
C SER A 103 -0.06 -7.79 -16.30
N ASN A 104 -0.01 -8.64 -15.27
CA ASN A 104 0.07 -8.19 -13.88
C ASN A 104 1.48 -7.67 -13.57
N GLN A 105 1.59 -6.39 -13.23
CA GLN A 105 2.83 -5.67 -12.93
C GLN A 105 2.81 -5.11 -11.50
N SER A 106 2.02 -5.72 -10.62
CA SER A 106 1.83 -5.26 -9.24
C SER A 106 3.11 -5.40 -8.41
N ILE A 107 3.36 -4.43 -7.53
CA ILE A 107 4.58 -4.31 -6.70
C ILE A 107 4.15 -4.06 -5.25
N PHE A 108 4.84 -4.69 -4.30
CA PHE A 108 4.61 -4.50 -2.87
C PHE A 108 5.40 -3.31 -2.30
N GLY A 109 4.84 -2.65 -1.28
CA GLY A 109 5.54 -1.73 -0.39
C GLY A 109 5.90 -0.37 -0.98
N ASP A 110 6.94 0.22 -0.43
CA ASP A 110 7.33 1.62 -0.67
C ASP A 110 7.78 1.90 -2.12
N GLU A 111 8.12 0.87 -2.90
CA GLU A 111 8.52 1.01 -4.31
C GLU A 111 7.34 1.20 -5.27
N TYR A 112 6.11 0.88 -4.84
CA TYR A 112 4.94 0.92 -5.71
C TYR A 112 4.66 2.31 -6.28
N LEU A 113 4.46 3.29 -5.42
CA LEU A 113 4.08 4.65 -5.86
C LEU A 113 5.18 5.34 -6.68
N PRO A 114 6.48 5.32 -6.30
CA PRO A 114 7.55 5.84 -7.14
C PRO A 114 7.62 5.21 -8.53
N THR A 115 7.42 3.89 -8.63
CA THR A 115 7.41 3.17 -9.91
C THR A 115 6.21 3.57 -10.75
N LEU A 116 5.00 3.63 -10.17
CA LEU A 116 3.80 4.09 -10.87
C LEU A 116 3.98 5.51 -11.43
N LYS A 117 4.49 6.45 -10.62
CA LYS A 117 4.78 7.83 -11.04
C LYS A 117 5.80 7.89 -12.18
N THR A 118 6.84 7.09 -12.13
CA THR A 118 7.86 6.99 -13.20
C THR A 118 7.25 6.50 -14.51
N ARG A 119 6.34 5.52 -14.46
CA ARG A 119 5.63 5.04 -15.66
C ARG A 119 4.73 6.11 -16.27
N PHE A 120 3.98 6.85 -15.45
CA PHE A 120 3.19 7.98 -15.93
C PHE A 120 4.04 9.09 -16.54
N ALA A 121 5.20 9.38 -15.97
CA ALA A 121 6.13 10.39 -16.45
C ALA A 121 6.79 9.98 -17.78
N SER A 122 7.04 8.69 -17.99
CA SER A 122 7.67 8.15 -19.21
C SER A 122 6.68 7.80 -20.33
N GLY A 123 5.37 7.94 -20.11
CA GLY A 123 4.33 7.55 -21.09
C GLY A 123 4.13 6.04 -21.21
N ASN A 124 4.58 5.26 -20.21
CA ASN A 124 4.40 3.81 -20.11
C ASN A 124 3.45 3.45 -18.97
N GLU A 125 2.43 4.29 -18.79
CA GLU A 125 1.42 4.09 -17.76
C GLU A 125 0.67 2.75 -17.93
N PRO A 126 0.32 2.05 -16.84
CA PRO A 126 -0.50 0.85 -16.91
C PRO A 126 -1.92 1.20 -17.39
N ASP A 127 -2.58 0.26 -18.06
CA ASP A 127 -3.94 0.47 -18.57
C ASP A 127 -4.95 0.61 -17.42
N VAL A 128 -4.84 -0.27 -16.42
CA VAL A 128 -5.60 -0.24 -15.18
C VAL A 128 -4.62 -0.22 -14.01
N PHE A 129 -4.90 0.59 -13.01
CA PHE A 129 -4.08 0.59 -11.79
C PHE A 129 -4.91 0.88 -10.55
N GLY A 130 -4.41 0.41 -9.40
CA GLY A 130 -5.00 0.66 -8.09
C GLY A 130 -4.18 1.65 -7.29
N LEU A 131 -4.78 2.71 -6.77
CA LEU A 131 -4.12 3.69 -5.91
C LEU A 131 -5.14 4.33 -4.96
N TRP A 132 -4.76 4.56 -3.71
CA TRP A 132 -5.57 5.35 -2.78
C TRP A 132 -5.75 6.78 -3.28
N PRO A 133 -6.90 7.43 -3.03
CA PRO A 133 -7.12 8.83 -3.40
C PRO A 133 -6.13 9.73 -2.64
N CYS A 134 -5.31 10.46 -3.38
CA CYS A 134 -4.29 11.35 -2.83
C CYS A 134 -3.97 12.48 -3.82
N SER A 135 -3.00 13.33 -3.47
CA SER A 135 -2.54 14.42 -4.33
C SER A 135 -2.02 13.95 -5.68
N ASP A 136 -1.37 12.78 -5.74
CA ASP A 136 -0.85 12.21 -6.99
C ASP A 136 -1.97 11.92 -8.00
N ILE A 137 -3.13 11.42 -7.54
CA ILE A 137 -4.32 11.25 -8.39
C ILE A 137 -4.81 12.61 -8.93
N LYS A 138 -4.88 13.64 -8.08
CA LYS A 138 -5.27 15.00 -8.51
C LYS A 138 -4.30 15.54 -9.54
N PHE A 139 -3.00 15.27 -9.40
CA PHE A 139 -1.99 15.64 -10.38
C PHE A 139 -2.19 14.91 -11.72
N MET A 140 -2.43 13.59 -11.70
CA MET A 140 -2.69 12.78 -12.90
C MET A 140 -3.96 13.27 -13.63
N ILE A 141 -5.02 13.65 -12.88
CA ILE A 141 -6.26 14.22 -13.44
C ILE A 141 -5.96 15.55 -14.15
N ARG A 142 -5.23 16.47 -13.48
CA ARG A 142 -4.85 17.77 -14.06
C ARG A 142 -3.99 17.60 -15.34
N ALA A 143 -3.13 16.59 -15.37
CA ALA A 143 -2.33 16.23 -16.52
C ALA A 143 -3.13 15.48 -17.62
N ASN A 144 -4.45 15.30 -17.45
CA ASN A 144 -5.33 14.57 -18.37
C ASN A 144 -4.88 13.13 -18.65
N LYS A 145 -4.33 12.46 -17.64
CA LYS A 145 -3.80 11.10 -17.73
C LYS A 145 -4.81 10.01 -17.35
N LEU A 146 -5.97 10.35 -16.78
CA LEU A 146 -7.00 9.42 -16.33
C LEU A 146 -8.26 9.49 -17.19
N ALA A 147 -8.94 8.36 -17.32
CA ALA A 147 -10.25 8.28 -17.95
C ALA A 147 -11.33 8.87 -17.05
N ASP A 148 -12.26 9.59 -17.65
CA ASP A 148 -13.48 10.04 -16.98
C ASP A 148 -14.53 8.92 -17.05
N LEU A 149 -14.95 8.42 -15.89
CA LEU A 149 -15.90 7.31 -15.75
C LEU A 149 -17.33 7.80 -15.52
N THR A 150 -17.56 9.11 -15.46
CA THR A 150 -18.86 9.71 -15.08
C THR A 150 -20.03 9.19 -15.91
N ASP A 151 -19.90 9.23 -17.23
CA ASP A 151 -20.98 8.81 -18.14
C ASP A 151 -21.19 7.29 -18.10
N VAL A 152 -20.11 6.53 -17.93
CA VAL A 152 -20.21 5.06 -17.82
C VAL A 152 -20.99 4.66 -16.57
N LEU A 153 -20.69 5.28 -15.43
CA LEU A 153 -21.38 5.00 -14.17
C LEU A 153 -22.84 5.48 -14.20
N LYS A 154 -23.11 6.64 -14.80
CA LYS A 154 -24.51 7.11 -14.99
C LYS A 154 -25.33 6.19 -15.88
N ASN A 155 -24.71 5.60 -16.90
CA ASN A 155 -25.38 4.69 -17.82
C ASN A 155 -25.48 3.25 -17.28
N ASP A 156 -24.73 2.93 -16.22
CA ASP A 156 -24.75 1.66 -15.52
C ASP A 156 -25.05 1.91 -14.03
N SER A 157 -26.27 2.35 -13.76
CA SER A 157 -26.70 2.69 -12.39
C SER A 157 -26.60 1.51 -11.44
N ALA A 158 -26.84 0.29 -11.91
CA ALA A 158 -26.75 -0.93 -11.11
C ALA A 158 -25.32 -1.16 -10.58
N TRP A 159 -24.30 -0.90 -11.41
CA TRP A 159 -22.91 -0.97 -10.97
C TRP A 159 -22.57 0.16 -9.98
N MET A 160 -22.98 1.40 -10.28
CA MET A 160 -22.76 2.54 -9.39
C MET A 160 -23.44 2.34 -8.02
N GLU A 161 -24.69 1.91 -8.00
CA GLU A 161 -25.48 1.71 -6.78
C GLU A 161 -25.03 0.49 -5.95
N SER A 162 -24.22 -0.40 -6.53
CA SER A 162 -23.63 -1.52 -5.78
C SER A 162 -22.61 -1.06 -4.72
N PHE A 163 -22.09 0.15 -4.83
CA PHE A 163 -21.17 0.74 -3.87
C PHE A 163 -21.91 1.66 -2.88
N ASN A 164 -21.33 1.85 -1.70
CA ASN A 164 -21.75 2.90 -0.81
C ASN A 164 -21.44 4.27 -1.47
N GLY A 165 -22.48 5.03 -1.79
CA GLY A 165 -22.38 6.27 -2.60
C GLY A 165 -21.44 7.32 -2.03
N ASN A 166 -21.29 7.39 -0.71
CA ASN A 166 -20.44 8.38 -0.04
C ASN A 166 -18.95 8.23 -0.40
N TYR A 167 -18.50 7.03 -0.80
CA TYR A 167 -17.09 6.83 -1.16
C TYR A 167 -16.73 7.34 -2.55
N PHE A 168 -17.69 7.55 -3.45
CA PHE A 168 -17.41 8.19 -4.75
C PHE A 168 -16.98 9.65 -4.61
N ASP A 169 -17.31 10.32 -3.52
CA ASP A 169 -16.84 11.69 -3.25
C ASP A 169 -15.32 11.77 -3.22
N LEU A 170 -14.65 10.72 -2.73
CA LEU A 170 -13.19 10.62 -2.66
C LEU A 170 -12.52 10.39 -4.04
N THR A 171 -13.26 9.94 -5.05
CA THR A 171 -12.77 9.72 -6.41
C THR A 171 -13.34 10.72 -7.41
N THR A 172 -14.13 11.70 -6.93
CA THR A 172 -14.73 12.76 -7.72
C THR A 172 -13.87 14.02 -7.68
N TYR A 173 -13.59 14.58 -8.85
CA TYR A 173 -12.88 15.84 -9.01
C TYR A 173 -13.60 16.73 -10.03
N ASN A 174 -13.94 17.96 -9.65
CA ASN A 174 -14.72 18.90 -10.48
C ASN A 174 -16.00 18.25 -11.06
N ASN A 175 -16.80 17.58 -10.24
CA ASN A 175 -18.03 16.86 -10.59
C ASN A 175 -17.83 15.72 -11.62
N ARG A 176 -16.63 15.18 -11.74
CA ARG A 176 -16.29 14.07 -12.62
C ARG A 176 -15.69 12.94 -11.81
N ILE A 177 -16.12 11.71 -12.08
CA ILE A 177 -15.67 10.50 -11.39
C ILE A 177 -14.52 9.88 -12.17
N PHE A 178 -13.39 9.65 -11.54
CA PHE A 178 -12.19 9.09 -12.19
C PHE A 178 -11.81 7.70 -11.69
N GLY A 179 -12.30 7.27 -10.54
CA GLY A 179 -11.94 5.96 -9.96
C GLY A 179 -13.14 5.23 -9.37
N ILE A 180 -13.02 3.92 -9.28
CA ILE A 180 -13.99 3.04 -8.61
C ILE A 180 -13.50 2.78 -7.19
N PRO A 181 -14.24 3.21 -6.16
CA PRO A 181 -13.86 3.10 -4.75
C PRO A 181 -14.14 1.68 -4.23
N PHE A 182 -13.21 0.73 -4.36
CA PHE A 182 -13.49 -0.67 -4.02
C PHE A 182 -12.99 -1.08 -2.63
N GLU A 183 -11.77 -0.71 -2.24
CA GLU A 183 -11.19 -1.12 -0.95
C GLU A 183 -11.39 -0.03 0.11
N LEU A 184 -12.02 -0.37 1.22
CA LEU A 184 -12.09 0.45 2.42
C LEU A 184 -10.96 0.04 3.37
N VAL A 185 -10.21 1.01 3.86
CA VAL A 185 -9.15 0.82 4.87
C VAL A 185 -9.39 1.72 6.07
N PHE A 186 -8.94 1.27 7.23
CA PHE A 186 -8.98 2.04 8.47
C PHE A 186 -7.78 1.69 9.33
N GLU A 187 -7.37 2.62 10.18
CA GLU A 187 -6.19 2.49 11.03
C GLU A 187 -6.56 2.35 12.51
N GLY A 188 -5.71 1.66 13.25
CA GLY A 188 -5.84 1.53 14.69
C GLY A 188 -4.61 0.92 15.35
N MET A 189 -4.67 0.75 16.66
CA MET A 189 -3.61 0.12 17.41
C MET A 189 -3.89 -1.37 17.57
N PHE A 190 -2.96 -2.21 17.14
CA PHE A 190 -2.97 -3.63 17.40
C PHE A 190 -2.18 -3.90 18.69
N ILE A 191 -2.74 -4.71 19.57
CA ILE A 191 -2.16 -5.09 20.85
C ILE A 191 -1.92 -6.60 20.93
N ASN A 192 -0.81 -7.01 21.54
CA ASN A 192 -0.51 -8.40 21.82
C ASN A 192 -1.12 -8.77 23.19
N LYS A 193 -2.28 -9.42 23.16
CA LYS A 193 -3.06 -9.76 24.38
C LYS A 193 -2.29 -10.63 25.35
N ASP A 194 -1.46 -11.55 24.84
CA ASP A 194 -0.67 -12.43 25.70
C ASP A 194 0.34 -11.62 26.53
N LEU A 195 1.01 -10.64 25.93
CA LEU A 195 1.94 -9.75 26.64
C LEU A 195 1.20 -8.87 27.65
N PHE A 196 0.04 -8.32 27.27
CA PHE A 196 -0.80 -7.54 28.18
C PHE A 196 -1.25 -8.36 29.38
N GLN A 197 -1.70 -9.59 29.15
CA GLN A 197 -2.11 -10.51 30.22
C GLN A 197 -0.91 -10.94 31.09
N GLN A 198 0.21 -11.31 30.46
CA GLN A 198 1.42 -11.76 31.13
C GLN A 198 1.95 -10.74 32.16
N PHE A 199 1.93 -9.46 31.77
CA PHE A 199 2.48 -8.38 32.61
C PHE A 199 1.40 -7.58 33.36
N GLY A 200 0.14 -8.02 33.31
CA GLY A 200 -0.97 -7.36 34.04
C GLY A 200 -1.27 -5.94 33.50
N VAL A 201 -0.99 -5.67 32.26
CA VAL A 201 -1.21 -4.36 31.64
C VAL A 201 -2.67 -4.23 31.20
N LYS A 202 -3.32 -3.13 31.58
CA LYS A 202 -4.66 -2.80 31.09
C LYS A 202 -4.58 -2.26 29.65
N VAL A 203 -5.56 -2.62 28.82
CA VAL A 203 -5.70 -2.06 27.47
C VAL A 203 -5.93 -0.55 27.57
N PRO A 204 -5.05 0.28 26.99
CA PRO A 204 -5.11 1.73 27.16
C PRO A 204 -6.30 2.33 26.42
N GLN A 205 -7.08 3.17 27.08
CA GLN A 205 -8.21 3.91 26.51
C GLN A 205 -7.87 5.38 26.24
N ASN A 206 -6.82 5.89 26.89
CA ASN A 206 -6.37 7.27 26.79
C ASN A 206 -4.83 7.35 26.84
N TYR A 207 -4.29 8.51 26.54
CA TYR A 207 -2.85 8.74 26.46
C TYR A 207 -2.11 8.45 27.79
N GLN A 208 -2.72 8.78 28.94
CA GLN A 208 -2.08 8.51 30.24
C GLN A 208 -1.97 7.00 30.51
N GLU A 209 -3.00 6.23 30.14
CA GLU A 209 -2.96 4.77 30.24
C GLU A 209 -1.97 4.16 29.26
N LEU A 210 -1.81 4.74 28.04
CA LEU A 210 -0.78 4.34 27.10
C LEU A 210 0.62 4.54 27.69
N LYS A 211 0.90 5.69 28.32
CA LYS A 211 2.18 5.94 29.01
C LYS A 211 2.42 4.94 30.15
N ASN A 212 1.39 4.57 30.89
CA ASN A 212 1.51 3.56 31.93
C ASN A 212 1.86 2.19 31.36
N ALA A 213 1.22 1.79 30.24
CA ALA A 213 1.55 0.54 29.54
C ALA A 213 3.00 0.54 29.05
N ILE A 214 3.46 1.63 28.43
CA ILE A 214 4.86 1.81 27.99
C ILE A 214 5.84 1.60 29.15
N ASN A 215 5.60 2.25 30.29
CA ASN A 215 6.46 2.13 31.45
C ASN A 215 6.54 0.68 32.01
N ILE A 216 5.43 -0.07 31.93
CA ILE A 216 5.42 -1.47 32.37
C ILE A 216 6.21 -2.34 31.40
N PHE A 217 5.99 -2.22 30.09
CA PHE A 217 6.71 -3.01 29.08
C PHE A 217 8.21 -2.73 29.09
N ASN A 218 8.63 -1.48 29.25
CA ASN A 218 10.04 -1.11 29.39
C ASN A 218 10.72 -1.80 30.61
N LYS A 219 10.04 -1.89 31.74
CA LYS A 219 10.56 -2.62 32.92
C LYS A 219 10.78 -4.11 32.67
N HIS A 220 10.11 -4.67 31.69
CA HIS A 220 10.22 -6.08 31.31
C HIS A 220 11.04 -6.32 30.05
N ASN A 221 11.75 -5.30 29.53
CA ASN A 221 12.55 -5.35 28.30
C ASN A 221 11.73 -5.79 27.07
N ILE A 222 10.46 -5.41 27.01
CA ILE A 222 9.60 -5.58 25.83
C ILE A 222 9.48 -4.22 25.17
N THR A 223 9.78 -4.15 23.88
CA THR A 223 9.52 -2.91 23.10
C THR A 223 8.05 -2.53 23.23
N PRO A 224 7.70 -1.35 23.75
CA PRO A 224 6.29 -1.02 23.94
C PRO A 224 5.52 -0.90 22.61
N ILE A 225 6.06 -0.21 21.62
CA ILE A 225 5.41 0.06 20.33
C ILE A 225 6.41 -0.22 19.20
N ALA A 226 6.06 -1.13 18.31
CA ALA A 226 6.81 -1.34 17.07
C ALA A 226 6.61 -0.11 16.16
N TYR A 227 7.70 0.60 15.88
CA TYR A 227 7.73 1.83 15.10
C TYR A 227 9.02 1.91 14.28
N ASN A 228 8.93 2.51 13.10
CA ASN A 228 10.10 2.92 12.31
C ASN A 228 9.82 4.28 11.63
N ALA A 229 10.89 5.03 11.31
CA ALA A 229 10.79 6.37 10.72
C ALA A 229 10.56 6.29 9.19
N THR A 230 9.45 5.66 8.76
CA THR A 230 9.03 5.53 7.36
C THR A 230 7.60 6.03 7.16
N ALA A 231 7.14 6.06 5.91
CA ALA A 231 5.76 6.40 5.59
C ALA A 231 4.76 5.48 6.30
N GLU A 232 5.01 4.16 6.30
CA GLU A 232 4.16 3.20 7.04
C GLU A 232 4.30 3.33 8.57
N GLY A 233 5.47 3.70 9.08
CA GLY A 233 5.65 3.99 10.51
C GLY A 233 4.84 5.20 10.96
N SER A 234 4.52 6.12 10.07
CA SER A 234 3.80 7.35 10.41
C SER A 234 2.33 7.14 10.82
N TYR A 235 1.76 5.93 10.71
CA TYR A 235 0.37 5.67 11.12
C TYR A 235 0.10 6.04 12.58
N ILE A 236 1.04 5.84 13.50
CA ILE A 236 0.88 6.27 14.89
C ILE A 236 0.73 7.81 14.98
N TYR A 237 1.54 8.56 14.23
CA TYR A 237 1.44 10.01 14.14
C TYR A 237 0.11 10.45 13.53
N GLN A 238 -0.36 9.78 12.48
CA GLN A 238 -1.66 10.01 11.84
C GLN A 238 -2.83 9.80 12.82
N ASN A 239 -2.79 8.73 13.58
CA ASN A 239 -3.80 8.46 14.62
C ASN A 239 -3.79 9.49 15.74
N MET A 240 -2.63 10.03 16.13
CA MET A 240 -2.53 11.14 17.07
C MET A 240 -3.15 12.42 16.52
N ILE A 241 -2.87 12.77 15.26
CA ILE A 241 -3.49 13.93 14.58
C ILE A 241 -5.01 13.78 14.59
N ALA A 242 -5.53 12.61 14.18
CA ALA A 242 -6.96 12.34 14.13
C ALA A 242 -7.60 12.45 15.54
N SER A 243 -6.95 11.91 16.57
CA SER A 243 -7.44 11.97 17.94
C SER A 243 -7.46 13.39 18.51
N LEU A 244 -6.49 14.23 18.16
CA LEU A 244 -6.39 15.63 18.62
C LEU A 244 -7.30 16.57 17.82
N GLY A 245 -7.39 16.38 16.51
CA GLY A 245 -8.06 17.30 15.59
C GLY A 245 -9.48 16.90 15.19
N GLY A 246 -9.82 15.61 15.33
CA GLY A 246 -11.04 15.08 14.73
C GLY A 246 -11.04 15.21 13.20
N ASN A 247 -12.16 14.92 12.54
CA ASN A 247 -12.25 15.01 11.09
C ASN A 247 -11.98 16.42 10.58
N GLU A 248 -12.54 17.44 11.25
CA GLU A 248 -12.35 18.83 10.87
C GLU A 248 -10.87 19.26 10.94
N GLY A 249 -10.16 18.86 12.01
CA GLY A 249 -8.74 19.19 12.18
C GLY A 249 -7.86 18.49 11.15
N VAL A 250 -8.19 17.26 10.76
CA VAL A 250 -7.48 16.52 9.71
C VAL A 250 -7.70 17.18 8.35
N GLU A 251 -8.96 17.41 7.94
CA GLU A 251 -9.29 17.97 6.62
C GLU A 251 -8.83 19.43 6.46
N LYS A 252 -8.96 20.23 7.51
CA LYS A 252 -8.51 21.63 7.55
C LYS A 252 -7.09 21.75 8.10
N PHE A 253 -6.13 21.07 7.44
CA PHE A 253 -4.74 21.08 7.89
C PHE A 253 -4.07 22.45 7.80
N ILE A 254 -4.58 23.37 6.98
CA ILE A 254 -4.19 24.80 6.92
C ILE A 254 -5.35 25.66 7.41
N VAL A 255 -5.10 26.47 8.43
CA VAL A 255 -6.04 27.44 9.00
C VAL A 255 -5.34 28.79 9.12
N ASN A 256 -5.89 29.82 8.49
CA ASN A 256 -5.31 31.18 8.50
C ASN A 256 -3.83 31.21 8.07
N ASN A 257 -3.49 30.53 6.99
CA ASN A 257 -2.13 30.37 6.45
C ASN A 257 -1.12 29.75 7.42
N LYS A 258 -1.61 28.99 8.40
CA LYS A 258 -0.79 28.22 9.35
C LYS A 258 -1.24 26.79 9.38
N ILE A 259 -0.33 25.88 9.70
CA ILE A 259 -0.67 24.47 9.94
C ILE A 259 -1.58 24.36 11.16
N ASN A 260 -2.60 23.52 11.06
CA ASN A 260 -3.50 23.26 12.16
C ASN A 260 -2.71 22.66 13.36
N LYS A 261 -3.00 23.19 14.54
CA LYS A 261 -2.26 22.87 15.78
C LYS A 261 -2.19 21.37 16.08
N CYS A 262 -3.20 20.59 15.71
CA CYS A 262 -3.21 19.14 15.96
C CYS A 262 -2.04 18.41 15.30
N TYR A 263 -1.53 18.87 14.16
CA TYR A 263 -0.37 18.31 13.48
C TYR A 263 0.93 18.57 14.26
N ILE A 264 1.10 19.79 14.75
CA ILE A 264 2.28 20.18 15.55
C ILE A 264 2.25 19.49 16.92
N ASP A 265 1.09 19.50 17.57
CA ASP A 265 0.95 18.86 18.90
C ASP A 265 1.18 17.35 18.81
N ALA A 266 0.70 16.68 17.76
CA ALA A 266 0.95 15.26 17.55
C ALA A 266 2.46 14.95 17.44
N MET A 267 3.26 15.81 16.78
CA MET A 267 4.73 15.65 16.77
C MET A 267 5.32 15.72 18.19
N LYS A 268 4.82 16.65 19.03
CA LYS A 268 5.27 16.80 20.42
C LYS A 268 4.99 15.55 21.23
N TYR A 269 3.82 14.93 21.02
CA TYR A 269 3.49 13.65 21.67
C TYR A 269 4.36 12.50 21.15
N MET A 270 4.66 12.45 19.87
CA MET A 270 5.61 11.45 19.33
C MET A 270 6.98 11.57 20.00
N LYS A 271 7.47 12.79 20.22
CA LYS A 271 8.73 13.03 20.88
C LYS A 271 8.68 12.60 22.36
N GLU A 272 7.60 12.90 23.08
CA GLU A 272 7.40 12.41 24.44
C GLU A 272 7.46 10.87 24.50
N LEU A 273 6.83 10.17 23.55
CA LEU A 273 6.92 8.71 23.49
C LEU A 273 8.35 8.22 23.17
N TYR A 274 9.08 8.90 22.32
CA TYR A 274 10.49 8.59 22.05
C TYR A 274 11.37 8.77 23.28
N GLU A 275 11.22 9.86 24.02
CA GLU A 275 11.94 10.14 25.26
C GLU A 275 11.57 9.14 26.39
N MET A 276 10.39 8.53 26.32
CA MET A 276 9.94 7.44 27.19
C MET A 276 10.47 6.05 26.75
N HIS A 277 11.31 5.95 25.71
CA HIS A 277 11.76 4.69 25.13
C HIS A 277 10.60 3.78 24.68
N ALA A 278 9.55 4.38 24.08
CA ALA A 278 8.39 3.64 23.59
C ALA A 278 8.69 2.84 22.31
N PHE A 279 9.74 3.19 21.57
CA PHE A 279 10.08 2.69 20.24
C PHE A 279 11.37 1.86 20.26
N PRO A 280 11.65 1.07 19.20
CA PRO A 280 12.93 0.38 19.03
C PRO A 280 14.09 1.38 18.96
N ASP A 281 15.25 1.01 19.48
CA ASP A 281 16.45 1.86 19.46
C ASP A 281 16.93 2.12 18.01
N ASP A 282 16.71 1.18 17.12
CA ASP A 282 17.12 1.21 15.70
C ASP A 282 16.01 1.71 14.74
N LEU A 283 15.01 2.43 15.25
CA LEU A 283 13.82 2.91 14.53
C LEU A 283 14.10 3.62 13.20
N ILE A 284 15.31 4.16 13.00
CA ILE A 284 15.71 4.87 11.77
C ILE A 284 16.17 3.89 10.68
N SER A 285 16.70 2.74 11.07
CA SER A 285 17.36 1.79 10.17
C SER A 285 16.56 0.54 9.83
N ILE A 286 15.58 0.17 10.65
CA ILE A 286 14.72 -1.00 10.39
C ILE A 286 13.70 -0.73 9.29
N THR A 287 13.48 -1.74 8.47
CA THR A 287 12.46 -1.72 7.41
C THR A 287 11.03 -1.86 7.98
N SER A 288 10.02 -1.57 7.17
CA SER A 288 8.62 -1.80 7.55
C SER A 288 8.33 -3.28 7.83
N GLU A 289 9.01 -4.21 7.13
CA GLU A 289 8.89 -5.64 7.39
C GLU A 289 9.50 -6.03 8.75
N GLU A 290 10.70 -5.52 9.07
CA GLU A 290 11.35 -5.77 10.37
C GLU A 290 10.53 -5.20 11.52
N ARG A 291 9.99 -3.97 11.38
CA ARG A 291 9.03 -3.38 12.34
C ARG A 291 7.82 -4.28 12.57
N ASN A 292 7.18 -4.76 11.50
CA ASN A 292 6.02 -5.66 11.60
C ASN A 292 6.39 -6.97 12.30
N ASN A 293 7.57 -7.50 12.01
CA ASN A 293 8.09 -8.72 12.62
C ASN A 293 8.35 -8.59 14.12
N LEU A 294 8.76 -7.40 14.63
CA LEU A 294 8.87 -7.17 16.08
C LEU A 294 7.54 -7.45 16.78
N PHE A 295 6.43 -6.98 16.22
CA PHE A 295 5.11 -7.22 16.81
C PHE A 295 4.64 -8.68 16.61
N ILE A 296 4.75 -9.22 15.40
CA ILE A 296 4.31 -10.59 15.06
C ILE A 296 5.04 -11.63 15.94
N LYS A 297 6.34 -11.42 16.20
CA LYS A 297 7.17 -12.29 17.04
C LYS A 297 7.06 -11.99 18.54
N LYS A 298 6.12 -11.15 18.96
CA LYS A 298 5.89 -10.76 20.35
C LYS A 298 7.11 -10.09 21.02
N GLN A 299 7.98 -9.47 20.23
CA GLN A 299 9.08 -8.64 20.73
C GLN A 299 8.63 -7.20 21.02
N ALA A 300 7.52 -6.79 20.39
CA ALA A 300 6.82 -5.55 20.72
C ALA A 300 5.38 -5.82 21.15
N ALA A 301 4.89 -5.02 22.11
CA ALA A 301 3.57 -5.19 22.70
C ALA A 301 2.43 -4.57 21.88
N MET A 302 2.72 -3.48 21.15
CA MET A 302 1.76 -2.70 20.36
C MET A 302 2.35 -2.34 19.01
N ILE A 303 1.47 -2.12 18.03
CA ILE A 303 1.80 -1.51 16.72
C ILE A 303 0.59 -0.73 16.22
N VAL A 304 0.80 0.43 15.59
CA VAL A 304 -0.27 1.13 14.86
C VAL A 304 -0.16 0.78 13.38
N GLN A 305 -1.25 0.26 12.82
CA GLN A 305 -1.29 -0.25 11.46
C GLN A 305 -2.70 -0.12 10.85
N GLY A 306 -2.77 -0.33 9.54
CA GLY A 306 -4.04 -0.40 8.85
C GLY A 306 -4.72 -1.77 8.95
N SER A 307 -6.00 -1.82 8.62
CA SER A 307 -6.86 -3.01 8.69
C SER A 307 -6.30 -4.23 7.95
N TRP A 308 -5.51 -4.02 6.88
CA TRP A 308 -4.83 -5.09 6.12
C TRP A 308 -3.83 -5.89 6.96
N PHE A 309 -3.34 -5.35 8.07
CA PHE A 309 -2.38 -6.03 8.95
C PHE A 309 -2.95 -7.31 9.58
N ALA A 310 -4.28 -7.41 9.68
CA ALA A 310 -4.94 -8.62 10.15
C ALA A 310 -4.61 -9.87 9.31
N ALA A 311 -4.24 -9.70 8.04
CA ALA A 311 -3.89 -10.79 7.15
C ALA A 311 -2.59 -11.53 7.52
N TYR A 312 -1.72 -10.94 8.33
CA TYR A 312 -0.49 -11.59 8.82
C TYR A 312 -0.74 -12.64 9.91
N PHE A 313 -1.99 -12.78 10.39
CA PHE A 313 -2.34 -13.66 11.51
C PHE A 313 -3.16 -14.86 11.04
N GLY A 314 -2.93 -16.00 11.68
CA GLY A 314 -3.63 -17.24 11.34
C GLY A 314 -5.15 -17.17 11.57
N LYS A 315 -5.90 -18.00 10.86
CA LYS A 315 -7.38 -18.02 10.85
C LYS A 315 -8.00 -18.04 12.24
N PHE A 316 -7.39 -18.74 13.19
CA PHE A 316 -7.90 -18.93 14.54
C PHE A 316 -7.06 -18.19 15.61
N ASP A 317 -6.12 -17.34 15.20
CA ASP A 317 -5.31 -16.57 16.13
C ASP A 317 -6.21 -15.58 16.90
N LYS A 318 -6.10 -15.63 18.22
CA LYS A 318 -6.82 -14.76 19.17
C LYS A 318 -5.86 -14.01 20.09
N THR A 319 -4.56 -14.08 19.82
CA THR A 319 -3.53 -13.45 20.63
C THR A 319 -3.39 -11.96 20.39
N VAL A 320 -3.96 -11.48 19.27
CA VAL A 320 -3.94 -10.09 18.86
C VAL A 320 -5.35 -9.52 18.81
N GLU A 321 -5.49 -8.25 19.10
CA GLU A 321 -6.72 -7.47 19.02
C GLU A 321 -6.40 -6.08 18.47
N MET A 322 -7.26 -5.55 17.60
CA MET A 322 -7.23 -4.16 17.18
C MET A 322 -8.12 -3.34 18.10
N ILE A 323 -7.62 -2.19 18.53
CA ILE A 323 -8.38 -1.19 19.28
C ILE A 323 -8.30 0.17 18.55
N PRO A 324 -9.27 1.07 18.76
CA PRO A 324 -9.06 2.47 18.38
C PRO A 324 -7.80 3.00 19.08
N PHE A 325 -7.05 3.88 18.45
CA PHE A 325 -5.92 4.52 19.11
C PHE A 325 -6.40 5.23 20.38
N PRO A 326 -5.68 5.11 21.52
CA PRO A 326 -6.06 5.74 22.79
C PRO A 326 -6.32 7.23 22.60
N SER A 327 -7.39 7.75 23.24
CA SER A 327 -7.77 9.15 23.09
C SER A 327 -6.67 10.09 23.58
N MET A 328 -6.42 11.14 22.80
CA MET A 328 -5.48 12.20 23.13
C MET A 328 -6.22 13.41 23.70
N GLY A 329 -5.69 14.00 24.74
CA GLY A 329 -6.34 15.15 25.41
C GLY A 329 -7.73 14.81 25.96
N ASN A 330 -8.70 15.71 25.77
CA ASN A 330 -10.08 15.55 26.26
C ASN A 330 -11.04 14.95 25.21
N GLY A 331 -10.51 14.48 24.08
CA GLY A 331 -11.30 13.92 22.98
C GLY A 331 -11.68 12.46 23.18
N SER A 332 -12.55 11.94 22.31
CA SER A 332 -12.81 10.50 22.15
C SER A 332 -11.77 9.89 21.20
N SER A 333 -11.54 8.58 21.35
CA SER A 333 -10.77 7.83 20.34
C SER A 333 -11.35 8.02 18.95
N LYS A 334 -10.48 8.16 17.96
CA LYS A 334 -10.84 8.33 16.54
C LYS A 334 -10.28 7.16 15.74
N ILE A 335 -10.89 6.92 14.59
CA ILE A 335 -10.40 5.94 13.61
C ILE A 335 -10.19 6.66 12.28
N PRO A 336 -8.93 6.87 11.83
CA PRO A 336 -8.65 7.25 10.46
C PRO A 336 -9.17 6.18 9.49
N ALA A 337 -9.94 6.58 8.50
CA ALA A 337 -10.50 5.66 7.51
C ALA A 337 -10.60 6.33 6.13
N GLY A 338 -10.46 5.53 5.08
CA GLY A 338 -10.48 6.01 3.71
C GLY A 338 -10.43 4.87 2.70
N LEU A 339 -10.13 5.20 1.46
CA LEU A 339 -10.00 4.21 0.40
C LEU A 339 -8.54 3.72 0.31
N GLY A 340 -8.38 2.41 0.14
CA GLY A 340 -7.09 1.77 -0.02
C GLY A 340 -6.59 1.69 -1.45
N GLY A 341 -5.49 0.90 -1.65
CA GLY A 341 -4.87 0.65 -2.95
C GLY A 341 -5.75 -0.08 -3.96
N GLY A 342 -6.87 -0.66 -3.51
CA GLY A 342 -7.93 -1.21 -4.34
C GLY A 342 -8.94 -0.17 -4.84
N THR A 343 -8.60 1.12 -4.86
CA THR A 343 -9.33 2.12 -5.63
C THR A 343 -8.78 2.10 -7.05
N PHE A 344 -9.58 1.65 -8.01
CA PHE A 344 -9.12 1.39 -9.38
C PHE A 344 -9.36 2.56 -10.32
N TYR A 345 -8.38 2.81 -11.19
CA TYR A 345 -8.39 3.84 -12.22
C TYR A 345 -8.02 3.26 -13.58
N ILE A 346 -8.48 3.89 -14.67
CA ILE A 346 -8.09 3.58 -16.03
C ILE A 346 -7.25 4.74 -16.59
N SER A 347 -6.13 4.43 -17.22
CA SER A 347 -5.33 5.46 -17.91
C SER A 347 -6.07 6.01 -19.12
N LYS A 348 -5.83 7.30 -19.43
CA LYS A 348 -6.42 7.95 -20.59
C LYS A 348 -5.92 7.34 -21.92
N SER A 349 -4.67 6.89 -21.94
CA SER A 349 -4.08 6.20 -23.09
C SER A 349 -4.85 4.93 -23.43
N ALA A 350 -5.02 4.01 -22.47
CA ALA A 350 -5.79 2.78 -22.66
C ALA A 350 -7.25 3.05 -23.06
N TRP A 351 -7.89 4.03 -22.40
CA TRP A 351 -9.26 4.42 -22.72
C TRP A 351 -9.48 4.86 -24.16
N SER A 352 -8.45 5.42 -24.78
CA SER A 352 -8.50 6.01 -26.13
C SER A 352 -8.08 5.04 -27.23
N THR A 353 -7.60 3.83 -26.91
CA THR A 353 -7.22 2.81 -27.88
C THR A 353 -8.44 2.02 -28.38
N PRO A 354 -8.43 1.53 -29.62
CA PRO A 354 -9.48 0.62 -30.12
C PRO A 354 -9.64 -0.60 -29.21
N GLY A 355 -10.85 -0.86 -28.73
CA GLY A 355 -11.14 -1.95 -27.78
C GLY A 355 -10.66 -1.72 -26.34
N GLY A 356 -9.77 -0.74 -26.09
CA GLY A 356 -9.19 -0.50 -24.78
C GLY A 356 -10.22 -0.11 -23.72
N LYS A 357 -11.15 0.80 -24.08
CA LYS A 357 -12.26 1.17 -23.20
C LYS A 357 -13.09 -0.05 -22.77
N GLU A 358 -13.49 -0.90 -23.71
CA GLU A 358 -14.33 -2.06 -23.41
C GLU A 358 -13.62 -3.08 -22.53
N ASN A 359 -12.38 -3.41 -22.90
CA ASN A 359 -11.57 -4.42 -22.21
C ASN A 359 -11.19 -3.97 -20.81
N THR A 360 -10.77 -2.70 -20.62
CA THR A 360 -10.43 -2.17 -19.30
C THR A 360 -11.66 -2.05 -18.41
N LEU A 361 -12.82 -1.67 -18.93
CA LEU A 361 -14.07 -1.67 -18.17
C LEU A 361 -14.50 -3.08 -17.77
N LYS A 362 -14.32 -4.07 -18.64
CA LYS A 362 -14.65 -5.46 -18.33
C LYS A 362 -13.78 -5.97 -17.18
N LEU A 363 -12.48 -5.72 -17.21
CA LEU A 363 -11.58 -6.06 -16.12
C LEU A 363 -11.95 -5.31 -14.83
N MET A 364 -12.21 -4.00 -14.90
CA MET A 364 -12.56 -3.20 -13.75
C MET A 364 -13.87 -3.68 -13.09
N LYS A 365 -14.90 -3.97 -13.87
CA LYS A 365 -16.17 -4.53 -13.36
C LYS A 365 -15.98 -5.90 -12.70
N PHE A 366 -15.14 -6.75 -13.27
CA PHE A 366 -14.80 -8.04 -12.68
C PHE A 366 -14.10 -7.86 -11.34
N LEU A 367 -13.02 -7.03 -11.30
CA LEU A 367 -12.25 -6.77 -10.08
C LEU A 367 -13.07 -6.11 -8.96
N THR A 368 -14.13 -5.41 -9.31
CA THR A 368 -15.02 -4.70 -8.35
C THR A 368 -16.38 -5.35 -8.19
N SER A 369 -16.53 -6.61 -8.61
CA SER A 369 -17.76 -7.38 -8.47
C SER A 369 -17.97 -7.87 -7.04
N LYS A 370 -19.22 -8.23 -6.72
CA LYS A 370 -19.57 -8.90 -5.47
C LYS A 370 -18.75 -10.18 -5.27
N GLU A 371 -18.61 -10.98 -6.32
CA GLU A 371 -17.89 -12.25 -6.25
C GLU A 371 -16.41 -12.03 -5.91
N THR A 372 -15.75 -11.06 -6.56
CA THR A 372 -14.37 -10.67 -6.24
C THR A 372 -14.26 -10.14 -4.81
N SER A 373 -15.22 -9.34 -4.36
CA SER A 373 -15.26 -8.83 -2.99
C SER A 373 -15.38 -9.95 -1.96
N ASP A 374 -16.31 -10.89 -2.15
CA ASP A 374 -16.50 -12.04 -1.26
C ASP A 374 -15.24 -12.91 -1.20
N TYR A 375 -14.59 -13.14 -2.35
CA TYR A 375 -13.36 -13.91 -2.43
C TYR A 375 -12.22 -13.23 -1.68
N LEU A 376 -11.96 -11.95 -1.96
CA LEU A 376 -10.89 -11.18 -1.29
C LEU A 376 -11.13 -11.05 0.21
N TYR A 377 -12.37 -10.84 0.64
CA TYR A 377 -12.69 -10.80 2.07
C TYR A 377 -12.38 -12.11 2.77
N LYS A 378 -12.76 -13.23 2.13
CA LYS A 378 -12.56 -14.56 2.67
C LYS A 378 -11.10 -14.99 2.67
N GLU A 379 -10.32 -14.66 1.64
CA GLU A 379 -8.97 -15.19 1.46
C GLU A 379 -7.85 -14.21 1.87
N SER A 380 -8.16 -12.89 1.98
CA SER A 380 -7.15 -11.87 2.36
C SER A 380 -7.62 -10.87 3.42
N GLY A 381 -8.90 -10.91 3.80
CA GLY A 381 -9.46 -9.95 4.77
C GLY A 381 -9.70 -8.55 4.21
N LEU A 382 -9.66 -8.36 2.88
CA LEU A 382 -9.98 -7.07 2.27
C LEU A 382 -11.42 -6.68 2.58
N PHE A 383 -11.61 -5.46 3.08
CA PHE A 383 -12.93 -4.89 3.32
C PHE A 383 -13.33 -3.98 2.16
N SER A 384 -14.44 -4.29 1.48
CA SER A 384 -14.89 -3.51 0.32
C SER A 384 -15.93 -2.45 0.71
N THR A 385 -16.08 -1.46 -0.18
CA THR A 385 -17.11 -0.42 -0.07
C THR A 385 -18.46 -0.85 -0.67
N LEU A 386 -18.58 -2.09 -1.15
CA LEU A 386 -19.83 -2.58 -1.72
C LEU A 386 -20.93 -2.69 -0.66
N ASN A 387 -22.17 -2.39 -1.05
CA ASN A 387 -23.38 -2.54 -0.22
C ASN A 387 -23.79 -4.02 -0.10
N ILE A 388 -22.91 -4.84 0.48
CA ILE A 388 -23.11 -6.28 0.64
C ILE A 388 -22.84 -6.72 2.07
N SER A 389 -23.52 -7.77 2.51
CA SER A 389 -23.19 -8.45 3.76
C SER A 389 -22.01 -9.40 3.51
N MET A 390 -20.94 -9.26 4.27
CA MET A 390 -19.78 -10.14 4.22
C MET A 390 -19.90 -11.21 5.30
N GLU A 391 -20.17 -12.45 4.90
CA GLU A 391 -20.52 -13.52 5.85
C GLU A 391 -19.31 -14.24 6.44
N THR A 392 -18.26 -14.45 5.66
CA THR A 392 -17.12 -15.30 6.06
C THR A 392 -15.80 -14.54 6.04
N PRO A 393 -15.33 -14.00 7.19
CA PRO A 393 -14.07 -13.27 7.24
C PRO A 393 -12.87 -14.20 7.07
N TYR A 394 -11.76 -13.65 6.56
CA TYR A 394 -10.47 -14.32 6.45
C TYR A 394 -10.04 -14.97 7.78
N ASN A 395 -10.02 -14.18 8.86
CA ASN A 395 -9.65 -14.65 10.18
C ASN A 395 -10.40 -13.92 11.31
N ALA A 396 -10.16 -14.38 12.55
CA ALA A 396 -10.80 -13.81 13.74
C ALA A 396 -10.42 -12.35 13.96
N LEU A 397 -9.16 -11.96 13.67
CA LEU A 397 -8.68 -10.60 13.84
C LEU A 397 -9.29 -9.64 12.81
N ALA A 398 -9.39 -10.03 11.54
CA ALA A 398 -10.07 -9.23 10.51
C ALA A 398 -11.52 -8.97 10.90
N LYS A 399 -12.24 -10.00 11.36
CA LYS A 399 -13.62 -9.86 11.86
C LYS A 399 -13.71 -8.89 13.03
N GLN A 400 -12.80 -9.03 13.99
CA GLN A 400 -12.77 -8.19 15.17
C GLN A 400 -12.46 -6.73 14.80
N SER A 401 -11.48 -6.50 13.92
CA SER A 401 -11.09 -5.16 13.47
C SER A 401 -12.23 -4.45 12.73
N ILE A 402 -12.92 -5.15 11.83
CA ILE A 402 -14.10 -4.62 11.13
C ILE A 402 -15.20 -4.28 12.13
N GLY A 403 -15.47 -5.15 13.11
CA GLY A 403 -16.46 -4.89 14.15
C GLY A 403 -16.10 -3.68 15.03
N VAL A 404 -14.82 -3.34 15.19
CA VAL A 404 -14.39 -2.10 15.85
C VAL A 404 -14.74 -0.89 14.99
N TYR A 405 -14.41 -0.95 13.69
CA TYR A 405 -14.74 0.12 12.75
C TYR A 405 -16.25 0.37 12.64
N GLU A 406 -17.05 -0.68 12.46
CA GLU A 406 -18.51 -0.58 12.31
C GLU A 406 -19.20 0.01 13.56
N LYS A 407 -18.71 -0.36 14.75
CA LYS A 407 -19.21 0.17 16.04
C LYS A 407 -18.74 1.58 16.36
N THR A 408 -17.73 2.08 15.63
CA THR A 408 -17.24 3.45 15.83
C THR A 408 -18.26 4.44 15.24
N PRO A 409 -18.81 5.35 16.04
CA PRO A 409 -19.74 6.37 15.55
C PRO A 409 -19.12 7.19 14.41
N GLU A 410 -19.94 7.62 13.46
CA GLU A 410 -19.47 8.35 12.26
C GLU A 410 -18.65 9.59 12.62
N GLN A 411 -19.07 10.37 13.64
CA GLN A 411 -18.33 11.53 14.13
C GLN A 411 -16.95 11.21 14.72
N ASN A 412 -16.65 9.93 14.95
CA ASN A 412 -15.36 9.45 15.41
C ASN A 412 -14.54 8.79 14.31
N ARG A 413 -15.03 8.78 13.06
CA ARG A 413 -14.27 8.40 11.87
C ARG A 413 -13.70 9.67 11.26
N CYS A 414 -12.44 9.62 10.83
CA CYS A 414 -11.72 10.77 10.28
C CYS A 414 -11.10 10.41 8.93
N ALA A 415 -10.86 11.39 8.07
CA ALA A 415 -9.98 11.21 6.93
C ALA A 415 -8.58 10.75 7.39
N ILE A 416 -7.88 10.04 6.52
CA ILE A 416 -6.48 9.64 6.76
C ILE A 416 -5.58 10.85 6.48
N PRO A 417 -4.75 11.33 7.43
CA PRO A 417 -3.99 12.57 7.27
C PRO A 417 -3.07 12.62 6.04
N ASP A 418 -2.41 11.54 5.67
CA ASP A 418 -1.54 11.50 4.49
C ASP A 418 -2.29 11.41 3.14
N HIS A 419 -3.61 11.21 3.17
CA HIS A 419 -4.47 11.36 1.99
C HIS A 419 -4.86 12.83 1.74
N VAL A 420 -4.83 13.65 2.78
CA VAL A 420 -5.21 15.07 2.72
C VAL A 420 -4.02 15.94 2.29
N ILE A 421 -2.84 15.64 2.80
CA ILE A 421 -1.60 16.37 2.52
C ILE A 421 -0.94 15.82 1.25
N ASP A 422 -0.22 16.69 0.51
CA ASP A 422 0.58 16.24 -0.62
C ASP A 422 1.57 15.13 -0.19
N ARG A 423 1.50 13.99 -0.86
CA ARG A 423 2.28 12.81 -0.51
C ARG A 423 3.78 13.06 -0.54
N SER A 424 4.27 13.85 -1.51
CA SER A 424 5.69 14.21 -1.57
C SER A 424 6.12 15.06 -0.38
N THR A 425 5.26 15.96 0.07
CA THR A 425 5.49 16.77 1.27
C THR A 425 5.45 15.91 2.52
N TRP A 426 4.48 15.00 2.64
CA TRP A 426 4.41 14.05 3.75
C TRP A 426 5.68 13.22 3.88
N GLU A 427 6.11 12.57 2.81
CA GLU A 427 7.28 11.66 2.85
C GLU A 427 8.62 12.40 2.92
N LYS A 428 8.81 13.43 2.08
CA LYS A 428 10.14 14.07 1.90
C LYS A 428 10.42 15.20 2.85
N VAL A 429 9.42 15.70 3.58
CA VAL A 429 9.59 16.73 4.59
C VAL A 429 9.24 16.15 5.96
N ILE A 430 7.97 15.80 6.18
CA ILE A 430 7.48 15.45 7.51
C ILE A 430 8.10 14.14 8.01
N VAL A 431 8.01 13.05 7.25
CA VAL A 431 8.55 11.75 7.65
C VAL A 431 10.08 11.75 7.64
N LYS A 432 10.69 12.34 6.62
CA LYS A 432 12.15 12.36 6.47
C LYS A 432 12.85 13.16 7.57
N GLU A 433 12.29 14.30 7.98
CA GLU A 433 12.90 15.15 9.01
C GLU A 433 12.52 14.70 10.45
N PHE A 434 11.63 13.73 10.59
CA PHE A 434 11.19 13.25 11.88
C PHE A 434 12.34 12.74 12.78
N PRO A 435 13.35 11.99 12.28
CA PRO A 435 14.52 11.63 13.06
C PRO A 435 15.32 12.85 13.56
N SER A 436 15.47 13.87 12.73
CA SER A 436 16.15 15.12 13.11
C SER A 436 15.39 15.87 14.21
N TYR A 437 14.05 15.80 14.17
CA TYR A 437 13.20 16.35 15.21
C TYR A 437 13.33 15.61 16.55
N LEU A 438 13.35 14.28 16.51
CA LEU A 438 13.53 13.46 17.71
C LEU A 438 14.88 13.76 18.38
N ASP A 439 15.93 14.01 17.59
CA ASP A 439 17.28 14.38 18.05
C ASP A 439 17.43 15.86 18.44
N ASN A 440 16.38 16.66 18.48
CA ASN A 440 16.41 18.11 18.76
C ASN A 440 17.22 18.97 17.77
N LYS A 441 17.40 18.51 16.53
CA LYS A 441 18.11 19.25 15.48
C LYS A 441 17.23 20.25 14.73
N ILE A 442 15.93 20.02 14.73
CA ILE A 442 14.90 20.86 14.12
C ILE A 442 13.64 20.82 15.00
N SER A 443 12.84 21.88 15.02
CA SER A 443 11.57 21.94 15.74
C SER A 443 10.41 21.41 14.88
N ALA A 444 9.30 21.05 15.54
CA ALA A 444 8.07 20.67 14.84
C ALA A 444 7.54 21.82 13.97
N GLU A 445 7.63 23.03 14.49
CA GLU A 445 7.23 24.25 13.82
C GLU A 445 8.02 24.47 12.52
N GLU A 446 9.36 24.31 12.55
CA GLU A 446 10.23 24.47 11.37
C GLU A 446 9.93 23.41 10.29
N ILE A 447 9.70 22.16 10.67
CA ILE A 447 9.30 21.11 9.71
C ILE A 447 7.99 21.51 9.01
N TRP A 448 7.02 21.97 9.77
CA TRP A 448 5.72 22.34 9.21
C TRP A 448 5.75 23.65 8.43
N GLU A 449 6.64 24.60 8.75
CA GLU A 449 6.90 25.79 7.93
C GLU A 449 7.51 25.39 6.58
N GLU A 450 8.48 24.48 6.56
CA GLU A 450 9.03 23.94 5.30
C GLU A 450 7.96 23.22 4.48
N ALA A 451 7.12 22.40 5.12
CA ALA A 451 6.01 21.71 4.47
C ALA A 451 5.02 22.72 3.85
N LEU A 452 4.65 23.75 4.60
CA LEU A 452 3.73 24.79 4.13
C LEU A 452 4.28 25.55 2.90
N ASN A 453 5.58 25.89 2.91
CA ASN A 453 6.24 26.55 1.78
C ASN A 453 6.25 25.68 0.50
N LYS A 454 6.26 24.36 0.64
CA LYS A 454 6.20 23.43 -0.52
C LYS A 454 4.78 23.21 -1.03
N LEU A 455 3.77 23.48 -0.21
CA LEU A 455 2.35 23.32 -0.57
C LEU A 455 1.76 24.58 -1.24
N GLN A 456 2.43 25.72 -1.14
CA GLN A 456 2.10 26.97 -1.83
C GLN A 456 2.74 27.02 -3.22
#